data_1170373dd8526a7e80f3be3f8f1a075b
#
_entry.id   1170373dd8526a7e80f3be3f8f1a075b
#
_cell.length_a   1.000
_cell.length_b   1.000
_cell.length_c   1.000
_cell.angle_alpha   90.00
_cell.angle_beta   90.00
_cell.angle_gamma   90.00
#
_symmetry.space_group_name_H-M   'P 1'
#
loop_
_entity.id
_entity.type
_entity.pdbx_description
1 polymer ?
#
loop_
_entity_poly.entity_id
_entity_poly.type
_entity_poly.pdbx_seq_one_letter_code
_entity_poly.pdbx_strand_id
1 'polypeptide(L)'
;MKKPSTWRILLYSLMSILLVMVVATVWGSHYMLGVSLGDLSGKDINARRQLLLEESPEVVAWADSLREAQVMRDTFMTTSDGRRLHAVFAPADSSTKSTIVIVHGYTCNYLSSLKIARMLRDHLGLNIFMPDLHGHGLSDGDEVQMGWKDADDVMGWLPLVSSLFCDSTEARIVIDGVSMGAATTMNVSGKNYPRQVKCFIEDCGFSSVWDELSSELQNRYGLPPFPLMHTASYLCKLRYGWSFSEASPVEMVRRCKAPMLFIHGDSDDFVPTRMVYALYEAKPQPKQLWVTKGTDHAHSFRNHPEEYERRVRQFLESAGVIDTLQ
;
A
#
# COMPACT_ATOMS: atom_id res chain seq x y z
N MET A 1 35.59 -28.16 48.48
CA MET A 1 34.46 -27.75 47.57
C MET A 1 33.79 -29.02 47.06
N LYS A 2 32.48 -29.22 47.33
CA LYS A 2 31.73 -30.36 46.77
C LYS A 2 31.55 -30.13 45.26
N LYS A 3 31.94 -31.11 44.39
CA LYS A 3 31.69 -31.06 42.96
C LYS A 3 30.18 -30.92 42.73
N PRO A 4 29.75 -30.00 41.80
CA PRO A 4 28.34 -29.89 41.49
C PRO A 4 27.80 -31.22 40.96
N SER A 5 26.58 -31.60 41.33
CA SER A 5 25.97 -32.84 40.84
C SER A 5 25.72 -32.71 39.31
N THR A 6 25.88 -33.81 38.59
CA THR A 6 25.69 -33.88 37.13
C THR A 6 24.37 -33.27 36.70
N TRP A 7 23.31 -33.43 37.48
CA TRP A 7 21.99 -32.81 37.27
C TRP A 7 22.04 -31.27 37.28
N ARG A 8 22.80 -30.66 38.22
CA ARG A 8 22.94 -29.20 38.27
C ARG A 8 23.69 -28.67 37.06
N ILE A 9 24.69 -29.37 36.57
CA ILE A 9 25.43 -28.99 35.35
C ILE A 9 24.50 -29.06 34.16
N LEU A 10 23.72 -30.11 33.99
CA LEU A 10 22.74 -30.25 32.91
C LEU A 10 21.68 -29.15 32.97
N LEU A 11 21.14 -28.83 34.15
CA LEU A 11 20.17 -27.77 34.34
C LEU A 11 20.74 -26.40 33.93
N TYR A 12 21.95 -26.05 34.41
CA TYR A 12 22.59 -24.78 34.04
C TYR A 12 22.90 -24.69 32.53
N SER A 13 23.36 -25.80 31.93
CA SER A 13 23.59 -25.85 30.49
C SER A 13 22.29 -25.64 29.71
N LEU A 14 21.19 -26.25 30.10
CA LEU A 14 19.88 -26.09 29.48
C LEU A 14 19.37 -24.65 29.63
N MET A 15 19.50 -24.06 30.82
CA MET A 15 19.13 -22.67 31.06
C MET A 15 19.96 -21.68 30.21
N SER A 16 21.29 -21.96 30.09
CA SER A 16 22.16 -21.13 29.25
C SER A 16 21.78 -21.22 27.77
N ILE A 17 21.49 -22.40 27.26
CA ILE A 17 21.02 -22.60 25.87
C ILE A 17 19.69 -21.86 25.65
N LEU A 18 18.74 -22.01 26.58
CA LEU A 18 17.44 -21.30 26.49
C LEU A 18 17.63 -19.77 26.50
N LEU A 19 18.51 -19.27 27.37
CA LEU A 19 18.82 -17.82 27.42
C LEU A 19 19.39 -17.34 26.09
N VAL A 20 20.35 -18.09 25.52
CA VAL A 20 20.94 -17.74 24.20
C VAL A 20 19.87 -17.74 23.11
N MET A 21 18.98 -18.74 23.09
CA MET A 21 17.87 -18.79 22.12
C MET A 21 16.92 -17.58 22.26
N VAL A 22 16.57 -17.21 23.50
CA VAL A 22 15.71 -16.04 23.75
C VAL A 22 16.38 -14.75 23.26
N VAL A 23 17.66 -14.53 23.62
CA VAL A 23 18.43 -13.36 23.19
C VAL A 23 18.53 -13.31 21.66
N ALA A 24 18.85 -14.44 21.02
CA ALA A 24 18.93 -14.51 19.55
C ALA A 24 17.58 -14.22 18.88
N THR A 25 16.47 -14.74 19.44
CA THR A 25 15.12 -14.48 18.94
C THR A 25 14.75 -12.98 19.05
N VAL A 26 14.98 -12.37 20.20
CA VAL A 26 14.69 -10.95 20.41
C VAL A 26 15.54 -10.07 19.49
N TRP A 27 16.83 -10.37 19.37
CA TRP A 27 17.73 -9.64 18.48
C TRP A 27 17.34 -9.81 17.01
N GLY A 28 17.07 -11.05 16.57
CA GLY A 28 16.62 -11.33 15.20
C GLY A 28 15.28 -10.67 14.87
N SER A 29 14.35 -10.66 15.83
CA SER A 29 13.06 -9.96 15.66
C SER A 29 13.22 -8.44 15.58
N HIS A 30 14.12 -7.86 16.38
CA HIS A 30 14.44 -6.44 16.30
C HIS A 30 15.09 -6.08 14.96
N TYR A 31 16.03 -6.89 14.49
CA TYR A 31 16.65 -6.75 13.16
C TYR A 31 15.60 -6.82 12.05
N MET A 32 14.70 -7.80 12.11
CA MET A 32 13.61 -7.96 11.14
C MET A 32 12.71 -6.72 11.10
N LEU A 33 12.33 -6.16 12.25
CA LEU A 33 11.58 -4.91 12.30
C LEU A 33 12.33 -3.75 11.65
N GLY A 34 13.64 -3.63 11.92
CA GLY A 34 14.49 -2.61 11.31
C GLY A 34 14.53 -2.72 9.78
N VAL A 35 14.64 -3.94 9.25
CA VAL A 35 14.66 -4.17 7.79
C VAL A 35 13.28 -3.95 7.16
N SER A 36 12.20 -4.40 7.81
CA SER A 36 10.87 -4.35 7.20
C SER A 36 10.16 -2.99 7.37
N LEU A 37 10.37 -2.31 8.50
CA LEU A 37 9.69 -1.05 8.79
C LEU A 37 10.63 0.17 8.81
N GLY A 38 11.93 -0.03 8.76
CA GLY A 38 12.93 1.05 8.82
C GLY A 38 13.51 1.44 7.46
N ASP A 39 13.06 0.84 6.36
CA ASP A 39 13.53 1.24 5.01
C ASP A 39 12.78 2.48 4.55
N LEU A 40 13.45 3.63 4.69
CA LEU A 40 12.94 4.94 4.28
C LEU A 40 13.47 5.39 2.92
N SER A 41 13.92 4.47 2.07
CA SER A 41 14.40 4.80 0.71
C SER A 41 13.32 5.48 -0.15
N GLY A 42 12.03 5.28 0.17
CA GLY A 42 10.92 6.01 -0.43
C GLY A 42 10.94 7.54 -0.21
N LYS A 43 11.73 8.05 0.75
CA LYS A 43 11.94 9.50 0.93
C LYS A 43 12.86 10.13 -0.11
N ASP A 44 13.67 9.33 -0.81
CA ASP A 44 14.58 9.86 -1.83
C ASP A 44 13.84 10.13 -3.15
N ILE A 45 13.27 11.34 -3.22
CA ILE A 45 12.58 11.85 -4.41
C ILE A 45 13.51 11.89 -5.63
N ASN A 46 14.78 12.26 -5.43
CA ASN A 46 15.74 12.41 -6.53
C ASN A 46 16.09 11.05 -7.12
N ALA A 47 16.40 10.06 -6.28
CA ALA A 47 16.67 8.71 -6.74
C ALA A 47 15.46 8.13 -7.49
N ARG A 48 14.25 8.31 -6.95
CA ARG A 48 13.01 7.85 -7.60
C ARG A 48 12.77 8.55 -8.95
N ARG A 49 13.00 9.87 -9.01
CA ARG A 49 12.87 10.62 -10.26
C ARG A 49 13.89 10.16 -11.31
N GLN A 50 15.12 9.87 -10.90
CA GLN A 50 16.14 9.35 -11.79
C GLN A 50 15.76 7.99 -12.37
N LEU A 51 15.28 7.06 -11.54
CA LEU A 51 14.76 5.75 -12.00
C LEU A 51 13.61 5.92 -12.99
N LEU A 52 12.65 6.80 -12.69
CA LEU A 52 11.53 7.05 -13.59
C LEU A 52 11.99 7.67 -14.92
N LEU A 53 13.01 8.55 -14.89
CA LEU A 53 13.58 9.15 -16.10
C LEU A 53 14.27 8.10 -16.99
N GLU A 54 14.92 7.12 -16.39
CA GLU A 54 15.57 6.01 -17.13
C GLU A 54 14.52 5.06 -17.73
N GLU A 55 13.44 4.78 -16.99
CA GLU A 55 12.41 3.83 -17.42
C GLU A 55 11.35 4.42 -18.36
N SER A 56 11.01 5.70 -18.18
CA SER A 56 9.86 6.34 -18.85
C SER A 56 10.04 7.87 -18.92
N PRO A 57 11.03 8.35 -19.73
CA PRO A 57 11.34 9.78 -19.85
C PRO A 57 10.12 10.61 -20.30
N GLU A 58 9.21 10.02 -21.10
CA GLU A 58 7.98 10.65 -21.56
C GLU A 58 6.98 10.93 -20.42
N VAL A 59 6.99 10.13 -19.35
CA VAL A 59 6.15 10.35 -18.17
C VAL A 59 6.72 11.49 -17.32
N VAL A 60 8.06 11.55 -17.21
CA VAL A 60 8.72 12.67 -16.52
C VAL A 60 8.45 13.97 -17.26
N ALA A 61 8.63 14.01 -18.60
CA ALA A 61 8.35 15.20 -19.41
C ALA A 61 6.88 15.64 -19.30
N TRP A 62 5.95 14.68 -19.27
CA TRP A 62 4.53 14.97 -19.04
C TRP A 62 4.30 15.62 -17.67
N ALA A 63 4.85 15.06 -16.60
CA ALA A 63 4.69 15.61 -15.26
C ALA A 63 5.34 16.99 -15.12
N ASP A 64 6.54 17.18 -15.70
CA ASP A 64 7.23 18.46 -15.71
C ASP A 64 6.41 19.53 -16.47
N SER A 65 5.81 19.21 -17.62
CA SER A 65 4.95 20.12 -18.37
C SER A 65 3.72 20.57 -17.57
N LEU A 66 3.09 19.65 -16.82
CA LEU A 66 1.96 20.00 -15.95
C LEU A 66 2.38 20.86 -14.76
N ARG A 67 3.60 20.65 -14.23
CA ARG A 67 4.16 21.49 -13.16
C ARG A 67 4.50 22.89 -13.66
N GLU A 68 5.16 23.01 -14.81
CA GLU A 68 5.45 24.30 -15.44
C GLU A 68 4.18 25.11 -15.73
N ALA A 69 3.11 24.43 -16.19
CA ALA A 69 1.80 25.03 -16.40
C ALA A 69 1.00 25.28 -15.09
N GLN A 70 1.55 24.95 -13.93
CA GLN A 70 0.89 25.03 -12.62
C GLN A 70 -0.40 24.21 -12.50
N VAL A 71 -0.57 23.20 -13.36
CA VAL A 71 -1.69 22.26 -13.33
C VAL A 71 -1.46 21.20 -12.25
N MET A 72 -0.24 20.61 -12.22
CA MET A 72 0.17 19.67 -11.17
C MET A 72 0.80 20.44 -10.01
N ARG A 73 0.25 20.27 -8.81
CA ARG A 73 0.60 21.06 -7.62
C ARG A 73 0.79 20.18 -6.40
N ASP A 74 1.62 20.67 -5.48
CA ASP A 74 1.83 20.05 -4.17
C ASP A 74 0.79 20.59 -3.16
N THR A 75 0.43 19.75 -2.20
CA THR A 75 -0.37 20.14 -1.04
C THR A 75 0.12 19.41 0.21
N PHE A 76 -0.22 19.97 1.37
CA PHE A 76 0.14 19.42 2.65
C PHE A 76 -1.06 19.44 3.59
N MET A 77 -1.16 18.41 4.44
CA MET A 77 -2.05 18.43 5.59
C MET A 77 -1.27 18.16 6.88
N THR A 78 -1.79 18.67 7.99
CA THR A 78 -1.30 18.31 9.32
C THR A 78 -2.29 17.36 9.98
N THR A 79 -1.82 16.21 10.40
CA THR A 79 -2.62 15.21 11.11
C THR A 79 -2.91 15.66 12.55
N SER A 80 -3.85 14.99 13.22
CA SER A 80 -4.20 15.32 14.62
C SER A 80 -3.06 15.10 15.61
N ASP A 81 -2.10 14.26 15.27
CA ASP A 81 -0.87 14.00 16.04
C ASP A 81 0.31 14.90 15.62
N GLY A 82 0.06 15.88 14.73
CA GLY A 82 1.02 16.93 14.37
C GLY A 82 1.96 16.57 13.21
N ARG A 83 1.84 15.39 12.58
CA ARG A 83 2.63 15.02 11.39
C ARG A 83 2.20 15.84 10.18
N ARG A 84 3.15 16.28 9.39
CA ARG A 84 2.93 16.95 8.12
C ARG A 84 3.01 15.94 6.99
N LEU A 85 1.90 15.71 6.30
CA LEU A 85 1.82 14.79 5.16
C LEU A 85 1.72 15.58 3.87
N HIS A 86 2.29 15.02 2.81
CA HIS A 86 2.39 15.60 1.47
C HIS A 86 1.54 14.84 0.47
N ALA A 87 1.02 15.53 -0.52
CA ALA A 87 0.40 14.94 -1.70
C ALA A 87 0.61 15.82 -2.93
N VAL A 88 0.54 15.20 -4.10
CA VAL A 88 0.53 15.88 -5.40
C VAL A 88 -0.82 15.65 -6.06
N PHE A 89 -1.36 16.68 -6.72
CA PHE A 89 -2.64 16.58 -7.41
C PHE A 89 -2.65 17.34 -8.73
N ALA A 90 -3.49 16.91 -9.66
CA ALA A 90 -3.78 17.65 -10.88
C ALA A 90 -5.24 17.42 -11.32
N PRO A 91 -5.93 18.49 -11.82
CA PRO A 91 -7.23 18.34 -12.46
C PRO A 91 -7.09 17.59 -13.79
N ALA A 92 -8.18 16.96 -14.24
CA ALA A 92 -8.32 16.49 -15.60
C ALA A 92 -8.32 17.67 -16.60
N ASP A 93 -8.16 17.39 -17.90
CA ASP A 93 -8.20 18.44 -18.93
C ASP A 93 -9.63 19.01 -19.14
N SER A 94 -10.64 18.18 -18.89
CA SER A 94 -12.05 18.59 -18.89
C SER A 94 -12.61 18.60 -17.46
N SER A 95 -13.60 19.45 -17.22
CA SER A 95 -14.26 19.51 -15.91
C SER A 95 -14.93 18.19 -15.59
N THR A 96 -14.55 17.58 -14.48
CA THR A 96 -15.14 16.33 -13.96
C THR A 96 -15.30 16.39 -12.43
N LYS A 97 -16.30 15.67 -11.92
CA LYS A 97 -16.52 15.45 -10.48
C LYS A 97 -15.81 14.22 -9.95
N SER A 98 -15.12 13.49 -10.81
CA SER A 98 -14.51 12.22 -10.52
C SER A 98 -13.01 12.38 -10.25
N THR A 99 -12.57 11.93 -9.08
CA THR A 99 -11.17 12.02 -8.64
C THR A 99 -10.68 10.63 -8.20
N ILE A 100 -9.49 10.28 -8.62
CA ILE A 100 -8.84 9.07 -8.17
C ILE A 100 -7.67 9.40 -7.22
N VAL A 101 -7.68 8.77 -6.05
CA VAL A 101 -6.59 8.80 -5.07
C VAL A 101 -5.71 7.59 -5.35
N ILE A 102 -4.46 7.80 -5.74
CA ILE A 102 -3.52 6.74 -6.15
C ILE A 102 -2.48 6.57 -5.05
N VAL A 103 -2.51 5.44 -4.37
CA VAL A 103 -1.68 5.13 -3.20
C VAL A 103 -0.50 4.26 -3.63
N HIS A 104 0.72 4.75 -3.42
CA HIS A 104 1.95 4.08 -3.82
C HIS A 104 2.32 2.89 -2.93
N GLY A 105 3.23 2.03 -3.42
CA GLY A 105 3.76 0.86 -2.72
C GLY A 105 4.88 1.16 -1.71
N TYR A 106 5.40 0.10 -1.10
CA TYR A 106 6.53 0.10 -0.18
C TYR A 106 7.78 0.70 -0.84
N THR A 107 8.53 1.52 -0.09
CA THR A 107 9.73 2.25 -0.56
C THR A 107 9.52 3.12 -1.81
N CYS A 108 8.28 3.43 -2.14
CA CYS A 108 7.89 4.29 -3.26
C CYS A 108 7.50 5.71 -2.76
N ASN A 109 7.06 6.55 -3.67
CA ASN A 109 6.42 7.85 -3.40
C ASN A 109 5.52 8.20 -4.60
N TYR A 110 4.90 9.38 -4.61
CA TYR A 110 3.99 9.80 -5.67
C TYR A 110 4.55 9.65 -7.10
N LEU A 111 5.88 9.75 -7.29
CA LEU A 111 6.51 9.59 -8.61
C LEU A 111 6.29 8.18 -9.19
N SER A 112 6.22 7.16 -8.35
CA SER A 112 5.94 5.79 -8.79
C SER A 112 4.53 5.62 -9.34
N SER A 113 3.60 6.49 -8.95
CA SER A 113 2.21 6.49 -9.43
C SER A 113 2.02 7.20 -10.77
N LEU A 114 3.00 7.97 -11.26
CA LEU A 114 2.83 8.86 -12.41
C LEU A 114 2.47 8.12 -13.72
N LYS A 115 2.95 6.90 -13.93
CA LYS A 115 2.61 6.09 -15.12
C LYS A 115 1.11 5.78 -15.17
N ILE A 116 0.56 5.30 -14.07
CA ILE A 116 -0.88 5.01 -13.93
C ILE A 116 -1.67 6.31 -13.91
N ALA A 117 -1.18 7.33 -13.19
CA ALA A 117 -1.82 8.64 -13.09
C ALA A 117 -2.01 9.30 -14.46
N ARG A 118 -1.02 9.21 -15.36
CA ARG A 118 -1.13 9.71 -16.74
C ARG A 118 -2.26 9.03 -17.50
N MET A 119 -2.33 7.71 -17.48
CA MET A 119 -3.41 6.96 -18.13
C MET A 119 -4.78 7.35 -17.55
N LEU A 120 -4.91 7.40 -16.22
CA LEU A 120 -6.18 7.72 -15.55
C LEU A 120 -6.63 9.14 -15.84
N ARG A 121 -5.70 10.12 -15.89
CA ARG A 121 -5.99 11.51 -16.17
C ARG A 121 -6.27 11.78 -17.65
N ASP A 122 -5.34 11.37 -18.52
CA ASP A 122 -5.37 11.77 -19.94
C ASP A 122 -6.32 10.89 -20.77
N HIS A 123 -6.49 9.60 -20.42
CA HIS A 123 -7.35 8.69 -21.17
C HIS A 123 -8.73 8.49 -20.53
N LEU A 124 -8.84 8.49 -19.19
CA LEU A 124 -10.12 8.30 -18.50
C LEU A 124 -10.75 9.60 -17.98
N GLY A 125 -10.05 10.73 -18.10
CA GLY A 125 -10.59 12.04 -17.74
C GLY A 125 -10.82 12.23 -16.22
N LEU A 126 -9.98 11.62 -15.37
CA LEU A 126 -10.10 11.74 -13.92
C LEU A 126 -9.17 12.82 -13.37
N ASN A 127 -9.63 13.54 -12.36
CA ASN A 127 -8.70 14.28 -11.50
C ASN A 127 -7.86 13.28 -10.74
N ILE A 128 -6.57 13.58 -10.54
CA ILE A 128 -5.63 12.71 -9.83
C ILE A 128 -5.19 13.34 -8.52
N PHE A 129 -5.05 12.50 -7.49
CA PHE A 129 -4.52 12.85 -6.18
C PHE A 129 -3.58 11.74 -5.70
N MET A 130 -2.33 12.06 -5.44
CA MET A 130 -1.27 11.09 -5.14
C MET A 130 -0.61 11.46 -3.80
N PRO A 131 -1.07 10.89 -2.67
CA PRO A 131 -0.43 11.12 -1.38
C PRO A 131 0.92 10.41 -1.29
N ASP A 132 1.90 11.04 -0.65
CA ASP A 132 3.03 10.35 -0.07
C ASP A 132 2.61 9.79 1.30
N LEU A 133 2.74 8.49 1.50
CA LEU A 133 2.41 7.84 2.75
C LEU A 133 3.39 8.23 3.86
N HIS A 134 3.06 7.93 5.11
CA HIS A 134 3.94 8.11 6.25
C HIS A 134 5.33 7.49 6.02
N GLY A 135 6.40 8.24 6.30
CA GLY A 135 7.77 7.79 6.06
C GLY A 135 8.22 7.76 4.61
N HIS A 136 7.42 8.33 3.66
CA HIS A 136 7.73 8.34 2.24
C HIS A 136 7.65 9.76 1.66
N GLY A 137 8.33 9.97 0.54
CA GLY A 137 8.34 11.23 -0.18
C GLY A 137 8.64 12.42 0.72
N LEU A 138 7.81 13.45 0.68
CA LEU A 138 7.92 14.64 1.53
C LEU A 138 7.05 14.57 2.80
N SER A 139 6.42 13.44 3.07
CA SER A 139 5.66 13.21 4.30
C SER A 139 6.58 12.94 5.49
N ASP A 140 6.18 13.40 6.67
CA ASP A 140 6.83 13.05 7.92
C ASP A 140 6.74 11.54 8.18
N GLY A 141 7.58 11.05 9.09
CA GLY A 141 7.62 9.67 9.52
C GLY A 141 9.04 9.10 9.49
N ASP A 142 9.30 8.16 10.38
CA ASP A 142 10.57 7.48 10.58
C ASP A 142 10.43 5.94 10.56
N GLU A 143 9.23 5.45 10.17
CA GLU A 143 8.96 4.04 9.92
C GLU A 143 7.93 3.85 8.79
N VAL A 144 7.88 2.66 8.24
CA VAL A 144 6.84 2.22 7.30
C VAL A 144 5.70 1.57 8.08
N GLN A 145 4.45 1.93 7.77
CA GLN A 145 3.26 1.46 8.49
C GLN A 145 2.53 0.30 7.80
N MET A 146 3.11 -0.24 6.72
CA MET A 146 2.62 -1.41 5.96
C MET A 146 1.13 -1.30 5.57
N GLY A 147 0.66 -0.09 5.25
CA GLY A 147 -0.71 0.16 4.86
C GLY A 147 -1.73 0.19 6.02
N TRP A 148 -1.33 -0.11 7.25
CA TRP A 148 -2.29 -0.21 8.36
C TRP A 148 -2.72 1.15 8.89
N LYS A 149 -1.80 1.93 9.44
CA LYS A 149 -2.09 3.30 9.89
C LYS A 149 -2.15 4.30 8.73
N ASP A 150 -1.43 4.02 7.64
CA ASP A 150 -1.54 4.78 6.38
C ASP A 150 -2.99 4.94 5.91
N ALA A 151 -3.85 3.95 6.20
CA ALA A 151 -5.28 4.04 5.90
C ALA A 151 -6.00 5.17 6.65
N ASP A 152 -5.56 5.53 7.87
CA ASP A 152 -6.09 6.69 8.60
C ASP A 152 -5.61 8.00 7.95
N ASP A 153 -4.38 8.04 7.49
CA ASP A 153 -3.81 9.19 6.78
C ASP A 153 -4.53 9.42 5.44
N VAL A 154 -4.81 8.35 4.66
CA VAL A 154 -5.63 8.44 3.44
C VAL A 154 -7.05 8.91 3.75
N MET A 155 -7.68 8.41 4.81
CA MET A 155 -8.97 8.91 5.26
C MET A 155 -8.95 10.40 5.62
N GLY A 156 -7.84 10.87 6.20
CA GLY A 156 -7.61 12.28 6.53
C GLY A 156 -7.57 13.20 5.31
N TRP A 157 -7.13 12.70 4.15
CA TRP A 157 -7.13 13.44 2.89
C TRP A 157 -8.51 13.59 2.24
N LEU A 158 -9.46 12.68 2.49
CA LEU A 158 -10.75 12.63 1.77
C LEU A 158 -11.59 13.91 1.87
N PRO A 159 -11.64 14.64 2.99
CA PRO A 159 -12.32 15.94 3.04
C PRO A 159 -11.77 16.95 2.04
N LEU A 160 -10.43 17.07 1.93
CA LEU A 160 -9.79 17.92 0.94
C LEU A 160 -10.09 17.45 -0.48
N VAL A 161 -9.88 16.16 -0.76
CA VAL A 161 -10.12 15.56 -2.09
C VAL A 161 -11.56 15.79 -2.54
N SER A 162 -12.54 15.71 -1.62
CA SER A 162 -13.95 15.92 -1.92
C SER A 162 -14.26 17.34 -2.41
N SER A 163 -13.50 18.35 -1.96
CA SER A 163 -13.77 19.77 -2.26
C SER A 163 -12.76 20.39 -3.24
N LEU A 164 -11.76 19.64 -3.67
CA LEU A 164 -10.62 20.19 -4.42
C LEU A 164 -10.99 20.59 -5.85
N PHE A 165 -11.88 19.84 -6.50
CA PHE A 165 -12.19 20.00 -7.93
C PHE A 165 -13.68 20.29 -8.23
N CYS A 166 -14.56 20.11 -7.25
CA CYS A 166 -16.00 20.32 -7.42
C CYS A 166 -16.68 20.57 -6.06
N ASP A 167 -18.00 20.80 -6.09
CA ASP A 167 -18.78 20.77 -4.84
C ASP A 167 -18.62 19.44 -4.14
N SER A 168 -18.28 19.48 -2.87
CA SER A 168 -17.98 18.30 -2.06
C SER A 168 -19.11 17.27 -2.00
N THR A 169 -20.37 17.71 -2.19
CA THR A 169 -21.54 16.82 -2.19
C THR A 169 -21.68 16.01 -3.47
N GLU A 170 -21.08 16.46 -4.56
CA GLU A 170 -21.14 15.86 -5.89
C GLU A 170 -19.90 15.02 -6.23
N ALA A 171 -18.83 15.13 -5.44
CA ALA A 171 -17.59 14.42 -5.68
C ALA A 171 -17.78 12.91 -5.77
N ARG A 172 -17.09 12.28 -6.72
CA ARG A 172 -17.00 10.84 -6.91
C ARG A 172 -15.54 10.45 -6.75
N ILE A 173 -15.22 9.76 -5.68
CA ILE A 173 -13.83 9.41 -5.34
C ILE A 173 -13.62 7.91 -5.56
N VAL A 174 -12.53 7.58 -6.22
CA VAL A 174 -11.97 6.24 -6.32
C VAL A 174 -10.70 6.20 -5.48
N ILE A 175 -10.47 5.11 -4.76
CA ILE A 175 -9.19 4.87 -4.10
C ILE A 175 -8.55 3.67 -4.79
N ASP A 176 -7.38 3.91 -5.37
CA ASP A 176 -6.56 2.94 -6.09
C ASP A 176 -5.22 2.78 -5.39
N GLY A 177 -4.67 1.59 -5.36
CA GLY A 177 -3.38 1.37 -4.75
C GLY A 177 -2.64 0.16 -5.32
N VAL A 178 -1.31 0.24 -5.27
CA VAL A 178 -0.42 -0.82 -5.75
C VAL A 178 0.39 -1.37 -4.58
N SER A 179 0.44 -2.70 -4.41
CA SER A 179 1.25 -3.38 -3.39
C SER A 179 0.85 -2.94 -1.96
N MET A 180 1.75 -2.35 -1.18
CA MET A 180 1.41 -1.75 0.12
C MET A 180 0.31 -0.69 -0.02
N GLY A 181 0.27 0.05 -1.13
CA GLY A 181 -0.82 0.97 -1.44
C GLY A 181 -2.17 0.26 -1.63
N ALA A 182 -2.17 -0.93 -2.23
CA ALA A 182 -3.36 -1.78 -2.33
C ALA A 182 -3.82 -2.27 -0.95
N ALA A 183 -2.89 -2.67 -0.09
CA ALA A 183 -3.20 -2.99 1.30
C ALA A 183 -3.79 -1.78 2.05
N THR A 184 -3.24 -0.58 1.84
CA THR A 184 -3.80 0.68 2.35
C THR A 184 -5.23 0.90 1.87
N THR A 185 -5.46 0.77 0.57
CA THR A 185 -6.77 0.89 -0.09
C THR A 185 -7.80 -0.08 0.49
N MET A 186 -7.42 -1.34 0.64
CA MET A 186 -8.26 -2.35 1.28
C MET A 186 -8.53 -2.03 2.74
N ASN A 187 -7.55 -1.53 3.49
CA ASN A 187 -7.73 -1.10 4.87
C ASN A 187 -8.70 0.10 4.99
N VAL A 188 -8.63 1.06 4.07
CA VAL A 188 -9.62 2.16 3.99
C VAL A 188 -11.02 1.60 3.73
N SER A 189 -11.15 0.60 2.85
CA SER A 189 -12.45 0.05 2.45
C SER A 189 -13.25 -0.58 3.59
N GLY A 190 -12.59 -1.00 4.66
CA GLY A 190 -13.23 -1.54 5.86
C GLY A 190 -13.57 -0.50 6.93
N LYS A 191 -13.20 0.79 6.72
CA LYS A 191 -13.47 1.89 7.63
C LYS A 191 -14.81 2.60 7.29
N ASN A 192 -15.19 3.57 8.10
CA ASN A 192 -16.36 4.40 7.84
C ASN A 192 -15.97 5.59 6.93
N TYR A 193 -15.75 5.30 5.65
CA TYR A 193 -15.40 6.30 4.64
C TYR A 193 -16.60 7.14 4.21
N PRO A 194 -16.40 8.38 3.70
CA PRO A 194 -17.48 9.25 3.24
C PRO A 194 -18.17 8.69 1.99
N ARG A 195 -19.46 9.04 1.82
CA ARG A 195 -20.33 8.58 0.71
C ARG A 195 -19.81 8.95 -0.70
N GLN A 196 -18.89 9.89 -0.78
CA GLN A 196 -18.22 10.31 -2.00
C GLN A 196 -17.30 9.21 -2.56
N VAL A 197 -16.74 8.34 -1.71
CA VAL A 197 -15.98 7.17 -2.15
C VAL A 197 -16.92 6.17 -2.78
N LYS A 198 -16.76 5.88 -4.08
CA LYS A 198 -17.64 5.06 -4.89
C LYS A 198 -17.16 3.63 -5.05
N CYS A 199 -15.85 3.44 -5.21
CA CYS A 199 -15.27 2.13 -5.41
C CYS A 199 -13.77 2.13 -5.06
N PHE A 200 -13.19 0.94 -5.06
CA PHE A 200 -11.80 0.68 -4.75
C PHE A 200 -11.15 -0.17 -5.84
N ILE A 201 -9.88 0.08 -6.13
CA ILE A 201 -9.04 -0.73 -7.01
C ILE A 201 -7.81 -1.13 -6.19
N GLU A 202 -7.50 -2.41 -6.14
CA GLU A 202 -6.29 -2.92 -5.54
C GLU A 202 -5.49 -3.72 -6.55
N ASP A 203 -4.21 -3.45 -6.68
CA ASP A 203 -3.28 -4.17 -7.56
C ASP A 203 -2.14 -4.76 -6.71
N CYS A 204 -2.03 -6.09 -6.72
CA CYS A 204 -1.03 -6.91 -6.04
C CYS A 204 -0.89 -6.66 -4.52
N GLY A 205 -2.02 -6.42 -3.84
CA GLY A 205 -2.03 -6.26 -2.39
C GLY A 205 -1.96 -7.59 -1.62
N PHE A 206 -1.44 -7.54 -0.39
CA PHE A 206 -1.33 -8.70 0.48
C PHE A 206 -2.55 -8.88 1.40
N SER A 207 -2.79 -10.14 1.81
CA SER A 207 -3.92 -10.52 2.67
C SER A 207 -3.79 -10.00 4.10
N SER A 208 -2.57 -10.01 4.63
CA SER A 208 -2.21 -9.45 5.94
C SER A 208 -0.71 -9.17 6.00
N VAL A 209 -0.31 -8.25 6.89
CA VAL A 209 1.12 -8.03 7.17
C VAL A 209 1.78 -9.31 7.72
N TRP A 210 1.02 -10.10 8.47
CA TRP A 210 1.50 -11.40 8.96
C TRP A 210 1.85 -12.35 7.81
N ASP A 211 0.95 -12.52 6.83
CA ASP A 211 1.15 -13.44 5.71
C ASP A 211 2.29 -12.97 4.81
N GLU A 212 2.36 -11.66 4.54
CA GLU A 212 3.40 -11.05 3.72
C GLU A 212 4.79 -11.25 4.34
N LEU A 213 4.98 -10.82 5.58
CA LEU A 213 6.28 -10.94 6.24
C LEU A 213 6.66 -12.40 6.54
N SER A 214 5.68 -13.30 6.74
CA SER A 214 5.94 -14.73 6.87
C SER A 214 6.41 -15.35 5.56
N SER A 215 5.81 -14.95 4.43
CA SER A 215 6.25 -15.37 3.08
C SER A 215 7.66 -14.89 2.79
N GLU A 216 7.95 -13.61 3.06
CA GLU A 216 9.28 -13.03 2.88
C GLU A 216 10.34 -13.70 3.78
N LEU A 217 10.02 -13.98 5.05
CA LEU A 217 10.90 -14.69 5.97
C LEU A 217 11.25 -16.08 5.45
N GLN A 218 10.24 -16.81 4.94
CA GLN A 218 10.44 -18.15 4.37
C GLN A 218 11.23 -18.09 3.06
N ASN A 219 10.87 -17.15 2.15
CA ASN A 219 11.49 -17.07 0.83
C ASN A 219 12.95 -16.61 0.90
N ARG A 220 13.28 -15.62 1.74
CA ARG A 220 14.64 -15.05 1.83
C ARG A 220 15.58 -15.83 2.74
N TYR A 221 15.06 -16.39 3.84
CA TYR A 221 15.89 -16.97 4.89
C TYR A 221 15.60 -18.45 5.16
N GLY A 222 14.54 -19.03 4.57
CA GLY A 222 14.13 -20.41 4.83
C GLY A 222 13.66 -20.66 6.27
N LEU A 223 13.29 -19.60 7.00
CA LEU A 223 12.96 -19.68 8.41
C LEU A 223 11.44 -19.77 8.64
N PRO A 224 11.00 -20.57 9.64
CA PRO A 224 9.60 -20.65 10.02
C PRO A 224 9.16 -19.37 10.76
N PRO A 225 7.86 -19.03 10.74
CA PRO A 225 7.35 -17.86 11.46
C PRO A 225 7.59 -17.90 12.97
N PHE A 226 7.49 -19.07 13.61
CA PHE A 226 7.78 -19.21 15.04
C PHE A 226 9.27 -19.46 15.29
N PRO A 227 9.91 -18.77 16.27
CA PRO A 227 9.32 -17.76 17.17
C PRO A 227 9.46 -16.32 16.69
N LEU A 228 10.21 -16.05 15.59
CA LEU A 228 10.64 -14.73 15.16
C LEU A 228 9.47 -13.79 14.87
N MET A 229 8.50 -14.22 14.05
CA MET A 229 7.34 -13.41 13.69
C MET A 229 6.48 -13.01 14.88
N HIS A 230 6.29 -13.94 15.84
CA HIS A 230 5.52 -13.66 17.06
C HIS A 230 6.20 -12.59 17.91
N THR A 231 7.51 -12.72 18.09
CA THR A 231 8.30 -11.75 18.85
C THR A 231 8.37 -10.40 18.14
N ALA A 232 8.58 -10.39 16.82
CA ALA A 232 8.60 -9.17 16.02
C ALA A 232 7.24 -8.45 16.05
N SER A 233 6.13 -9.18 15.89
CA SER A 233 4.77 -8.64 16.00
C SER A 233 4.50 -8.03 17.37
N TYR A 234 4.95 -8.67 18.45
CA TYR A 234 4.85 -8.13 19.80
C TYR A 234 5.70 -6.86 19.98
N LEU A 235 6.94 -6.86 19.51
CA LEU A 235 7.82 -5.68 19.54
C LEU A 235 7.25 -4.52 18.70
N CYS A 236 6.65 -4.81 17.54
CA CYS A 236 5.94 -3.84 16.73
C CYS A 236 4.79 -3.19 17.52
N LYS A 237 4.00 -4.00 18.24
CA LYS A 237 2.92 -3.49 19.11
C LYS A 237 3.44 -2.57 20.20
N LEU A 238 4.55 -2.92 20.84
CA LEU A 238 5.16 -2.10 21.89
C LEU A 238 5.75 -0.78 21.37
N ARG A 239 6.38 -0.82 20.17
CA ARG A 239 7.10 0.32 19.63
C ARG A 239 6.21 1.26 18.82
N TYR A 240 5.34 0.70 17.98
CA TYR A 240 4.55 1.44 16.99
C TYR A 240 3.04 1.43 17.26
N GLY A 241 2.60 0.69 18.29
CA GLY A 241 1.21 0.67 18.73
C GLY A 241 0.28 -0.24 17.91
N TRP A 242 0.80 -1.06 16.98
CA TRP A 242 0.05 -2.03 16.18
C TRP A 242 0.83 -3.34 16.01
N SER A 243 0.13 -4.43 15.73
CA SER A 243 0.74 -5.75 15.53
C SER A 243 0.49 -6.27 14.11
N PHE A 244 1.33 -7.20 13.65
CA PHE A 244 1.18 -7.78 12.31
C PHE A 244 -0.16 -8.52 12.12
N SER A 245 -0.72 -9.08 13.18
CA SER A 245 -2.01 -9.76 13.15
C SER A 245 -3.21 -8.79 13.12
N GLU A 246 -3.05 -7.55 13.65
CA GLU A 246 -4.08 -6.52 13.54
C GLU A 246 -4.12 -5.93 12.13
N ALA A 247 -2.96 -5.81 11.48
CA ALA A 247 -2.83 -5.25 10.13
C ALA A 247 -3.26 -6.30 9.08
N SER A 248 -4.58 -6.40 8.87
CA SER A 248 -5.21 -7.47 8.10
C SER A 248 -6.20 -6.93 7.05
N PRO A 249 -5.71 -6.58 5.84
CA PRO A 249 -6.57 -6.21 4.71
C PRO A 249 -7.71 -7.19 4.45
N VAL A 250 -7.50 -8.49 4.59
CA VAL A 250 -8.55 -9.50 4.39
C VAL A 250 -9.72 -9.33 5.37
N GLU A 251 -9.48 -8.92 6.61
CA GLU A 251 -10.55 -8.63 7.57
C GLU A 251 -11.27 -7.31 7.25
N MET A 252 -10.56 -6.36 6.61
CA MET A 252 -11.14 -5.09 6.24
C MET A 252 -12.01 -5.20 4.98
N VAL A 253 -11.60 -5.95 3.97
CA VAL A 253 -12.43 -6.15 2.76
C VAL A 253 -13.72 -6.91 3.07
N ARG A 254 -13.78 -7.75 4.11
CA ARG A 254 -15.03 -8.39 4.59
C ARG A 254 -16.12 -7.38 4.93
N ARG A 255 -15.74 -6.19 5.37
CA ARG A 255 -16.64 -5.10 5.78
C ARG A 255 -17.00 -4.15 4.64
N CYS A 256 -16.25 -4.19 3.54
CA CYS A 256 -16.42 -3.30 2.40
C CYS A 256 -17.70 -3.62 1.64
N LYS A 257 -18.59 -2.62 1.50
CA LYS A 257 -19.84 -2.72 0.74
C LYS A 257 -19.75 -2.12 -0.68
N ALA A 258 -18.78 -1.21 -0.90
CA ALA A 258 -18.58 -0.60 -2.22
C ALA A 258 -17.98 -1.60 -3.22
N PRO A 259 -18.15 -1.38 -4.54
CA PRO A 259 -17.48 -2.15 -5.57
C PRO A 259 -15.95 -2.17 -5.38
N MET A 260 -15.31 -3.30 -5.66
CA MET A 260 -13.86 -3.45 -5.62
C MET A 260 -13.36 -4.29 -6.80
N LEU A 261 -12.34 -3.75 -7.49
CA LEU A 261 -11.59 -4.46 -8.51
C LEU A 261 -10.28 -4.96 -7.89
N PHE A 262 -10.03 -6.26 -8.01
CA PHE A 262 -8.81 -6.94 -7.60
C PHE A 262 -7.99 -7.23 -8.85
N ILE A 263 -6.72 -6.84 -8.85
CA ILE A 263 -5.76 -7.10 -9.92
C ILE A 263 -4.53 -7.78 -9.29
N HIS A 264 -3.96 -8.81 -9.95
CA HIS A 264 -2.76 -9.47 -9.43
C HIS A 264 -2.04 -10.24 -10.55
N GLY A 265 -0.71 -10.30 -10.49
CA GLY A 265 0.09 -11.14 -11.39
C GLY A 265 0.03 -12.62 -11.00
N ASP A 266 -0.04 -13.53 -11.99
CA ASP A 266 -0.03 -14.98 -11.72
C ASP A 266 1.36 -15.54 -11.38
N SER A 267 2.39 -14.72 -11.56
CA SER A 267 3.80 -15.06 -11.33
C SER A 267 4.42 -14.17 -10.24
N ASP A 268 3.58 -13.58 -9.39
CA ASP A 268 4.02 -12.72 -8.28
C ASP A 268 4.57 -13.59 -7.12
N ASP A 269 5.89 -13.58 -6.98
CA ASP A 269 6.62 -14.30 -5.93
C ASP A 269 6.88 -13.42 -4.70
N PHE A 270 6.75 -12.08 -4.82
CA PHE A 270 6.93 -11.14 -3.72
C PHE A 270 5.68 -11.07 -2.84
N VAL A 271 4.53 -10.72 -3.41
CA VAL A 271 3.21 -10.92 -2.78
C VAL A 271 2.54 -12.12 -3.46
N PRO A 272 2.62 -13.32 -2.88
CA PRO A 272 2.17 -14.52 -3.57
C PRO A 272 0.72 -14.43 -4.08
N THR A 273 0.49 -14.79 -5.33
CA THR A 273 -0.83 -14.70 -6.02
C THR A 273 -1.96 -15.37 -5.23
N ARG A 274 -1.67 -16.38 -4.40
CA ARG A 274 -2.69 -17.00 -3.52
C ARG A 274 -3.41 -15.99 -2.61
N MET A 275 -2.76 -14.85 -2.31
CA MET A 275 -3.31 -13.84 -1.40
C MET A 275 -4.51 -13.12 -2.02
N VAL A 276 -4.48 -12.82 -3.33
CA VAL A 276 -5.62 -12.17 -3.99
C VAL A 276 -6.86 -13.05 -4.01
N TYR A 277 -6.71 -14.38 -4.10
CA TYR A 277 -7.87 -15.27 -4.04
C TYR A 277 -8.53 -15.24 -2.65
N ALA A 278 -7.73 -15.22 -1.58
CA ALA A 278 -8.24 -15.10 -0.22
C ALA A 278 -8.96 -13.75 0.01
N LEU A 279 -8.40 -12.66 -0.50
CA LEU A 279 -8.99 -11.31 -0.46
C LEU A 279 -10.29 -11.25 -1.24
N TYR A 280 -10.28 -11.75 -2.48
CA TYR A 280 -11.45 -11.78 -3.34
C TYR A 280 -12.57 -12.62 -2.73
N GLU A 281 -12.27 -13.79 -2.20
CA GLU A 281 -13.27 -14.64 -1.55
C GLU A 281 -13.89 -13.96 -0.33
N ALA A 282 -13.08 -13.31 0.49
CA ALA A 282 -13.52 -12.62 1.70
C ALA A 282 -14.42 -11.41 1.43
N LYS A 283 -14.21 -10.70 0.31
CA LYS A 283 -14.97 -9.48 -0.05
C LYS A 283 -16.39 -9.82 -0.49
N PRO A 284 -17.46 -9.23 0.13
CA PRO A 284 -18.82 -9.32 -0.38
C PRO A 284 -18.97 -8.68 -1.77
N GLN A 285 -20.04 -9.07 -2.51
CA GLN A 285 -20.39 -8.38 -3.77
C GLN A 285 -20.72 -6.89 -3.52
N PRO A 286 -20.53 -5.98 -4.49
CA PRO A 286 -19.96 -6.23 -5.84
C PRO A 286 -18.43 -6.28 -5.85
N LYS A 287 -17.87 -7.19 -6.62
CA LYS A 287 -16.42 -7.39 -6.78
C LYS A 287 -16.06 -7.96 -8.14
N GLN A 288 -14.87 -7.62 -8.63
CA GLN A 288 -14.30 -8.17 -9.87
C GLN A 288 -12.87 -8.63 -9.60
N LEU A 289 -12.40 -9.65 -10.31
CA LEU A 289 -11.03 -10.16 -10.22
C LEU A 289 -10.43 -10.26 -11.62
N TRP A 290 -9.20 -9.76 -11.74
CA TRP A 290 -8.38 -9.98 -12.92
C TRP A 290 -6.98 -10.45 -12.50
N VAL A 291 -6.65 -11.70 -12.82
CA VAL A 291 -5.30 -12.23 -12.64
C VAL A 291 -4.57 -12.09 -13.97
N THR A 292 -3.49 -11.32 -13.99
CA THR A 292 -2.70 -11.02 -15.18
C THR A 292 -1.71 -12.14 -15.45
N LYS A 293 -1.70 -12.64 -16.69
CA LYS A 293 -0.89 -13.80 -17.07
C LYS A 293 0.58 -13.42 -17.30
N GLY A 294 1.49 -14.26 -16.78
CA GLY A 294 2.94 -14.07 -16.96
C GLY A 294 3.47 -12.79 -16.32
N THR A 295 2.84 -12.34 -15.25
CA THR A 295 3.12 -11.05 -14.63
C THR A 295 3.62 -11.24 -13.21
N ASP A 296 4.76 -10.64 -12.91
CA ASP A 296 5.37 -10.54 -11.60
C ASP A 296 4.81 -9.34 -10.78
N HIS A 297 5.40 -9.06 -9.61
CA HIS A 297 4.91 -8.08 -8.66
C HIS A 297 4.83 -6.66 -9.25
N ALA A 298 3.67 -6.01 -9.13
CA ALA A 298 3.40 -4.62 -9.51
C ALA A 298 3.62 -4.30 -11.01
N HIS A 299 3.60 -5.30 -11.88
CA HIS A 299 3.81 -5.12 -13.32
C HIS A 299 2.54 -5.31 -14.17
N SER A 300 1.34 -5.43 -13.56
CA SER A 300 0.09 -5.62 -14.31
C SER A 300 -0.15 -4.52 -15.35
N PHE A 301 0.00 -3.26 -14.98
CA PHE A 301 -0.11 -2.13 -15.91
C PHE A 301 1.02 -2.11 -16.94
N ARG A 302 2.27 -2.39 -16.54
CA ARG A 302 3.42 -2.38 -17.43
C ARG A 302 3.32 -3.44 -18.53
N ASN A 303 2.92 -4.66 -18.15
CA ASN A 303 2.90 -5.79 -19.05
C ASN A 303 1.64 -5.85 -19.94
N HIS A 304 0.52 -5.26 -19.46
CA HIS A 304 -0.78 -5.31 -20.14
C HIS A 304 -1.48 -3.95 -20.14
N PRO A 305 -0.85 -2.85 -20.66
CA PRO A 305 -1.36 -1.49 -20.48
C PRO A 305 -2.76 -1.27 -21.08
N GLU A 306 -3.03 -1.77 -22.29
CA GLU A 306 -4.32 -1.61 -22.96
C GLU A 306 -5.45 -2.39 -22.26
N GLU A 307 -5.17 -3.62 -21.82
CA GLU A 307 -6.13 -4.45 -21.11
C GLU A 307 -6.39 -3.89 -19.70
N TYR A 308 -5.36 -3.37 -19.04
CA TYR A 308 -5.46 -2.69 -17.75
C TYR A 308 -6.38 -1.47 -17.86
N GLU A 309 -6.12 -0.56 -18.82
CA GLU A 309 -6.97 0.60 -19.08
C GLU A 309 -8.41 0.19 -19.38
N ARG A 310 -8.61 -0.78 -20.26
CA ARG A 310 -9.95 -1.28 -20.64
C ARG A 310 -10.72 -1.80 -19.42
N ARG A 311 -10.08 -2.61 -18.57
CA ARG A 311 -10.73 -3.19 -17.36
C ARG A 311 -11.02 -2.15 -16.30
N VAL A 312 -10.08 -1.25 -16.05
CA VAL A 312 -10.30 -0.15 -15.11
C VAL A 312 -11.44 0.75 -15.61
N ARG A 313 -11.45 1.10 -16.89
CA ARG A 313 -12.55 1.86 -17.51
C ARG A 313 -13.91 1.19 -17.28
N GLN A 314 -14.05 -0.07 -17.68
CA GLN A 314 -15.30 -0.84 -17.53
C GLN A 314 -15.75 -0.93 -16.08
N PHE A 315 -14.80 -1.11 -15.16
CA PHE A 315 -15.10 -1.15 -13.73
C PHE A 315 -15.61 0.22 -13.23
N LEU A 316 -14.95 1.32 -13.59
CA LEU A 316 -15.35 2.67 -13.21
C LEU A 316 -16.69 3.08 -13.80
N GLU A 317 -16.99 2.69 -15.04
CA GLU A 317 -18.32 2.84 -15.66
C GLU A 317 -19.38 2.08 -14.87
N SER A 318 -19.13 0.81 -14.55
CA SER A 318 -20.06 -0.02 -13.76
C SER A 318 -20.29 0.51 -12.36
N ALA A 319 -19.32 1.19 -11.78
CA ALA A 319 -19.40 1.85 -10.47
C ALA A 319 -20.00 3.26 -10.53
N GLY A 320 -20.38 3.75 -11.71
CA GLY A 320 -20.97 5.08 -11.92
C GLY A 320 -19.99 6.24 -11.62
N VAL A 321 -18.70 6.02 -11.78
CA VAL A 321 -17.65 7.03 -11.59
C VAL A 321 -17.46 7.87 -12.86
N ILE A 322 -17.36 7.21 -14.00
CA ILE A 322 -17.26 7.83 -15.33
C ILE A 322 -18.46 7.44 -16.19
N ASP A 323 -18.76 8.25 -17.16
CA ASP A 323 -19.87 7.97 -18.07
C ASP A 323 -19.45 6.91 -19.09
N THR A 324 -20.39 6.04 -19.48
CA THR A 324 -20.17 5.04 -20.53
C THR A 324 -19.95 5.76 -21.86
N LEU A 325 -18.87 5.41 -22.56
CA LEU A 325 -18.65 5.89 -23.93
C LEU A 325 -19.81 5.39 -24.80
N GLN A 326 -20.56 6.30 -25.42
CA GLN A 326 -21.63 6.01 -26.38
C GLN A 326 -21.06 5.56 -27.72
#